data_a4a2a020aa5102a4fbcc22104eaef46e
#
_entry.id   a4a2a020aa5102a4fbcc22104eaef46e
#
_cell.length_a   1.000
_cell.length_b   1.000
_cell.length_c   1.000
_cell.angle_alpha   90.00
_cell.angle_beta   90.00
_cell.angle_gamma   90.00
#
_symmetry.space_group_name_H-M   'P 1'
#
loop_
_entity.id
_entity.type
_entity.pdbx_description
1 polymer ?
#
loop_
_entity_poly.entity_id
_entity_poly.type
_entity_poly.pdbx_seq_one_letter_code
_entity_poly.pdbx_strand_id
1 'polypeptide(L)'
;MLKEYFKTHTIDDLKAFFAKSHLKPFAFNSIEDINFRTPEQWEKLVELFTFGCEVAQAIGNKYMIVVPTMTDEYSTKTEKEVFEDSVEVLNKLADIAEPYGVCCSFEPIGDRRWCCNSLRQALEIVQAVNRDSVGLTVDCINFYMHDKCADVDFIRKVPKEKLFVYHINDCEDLPFGVLDHCHRIMPGKGCIPVAEISKAVMDAGYDGPACLELFRPEYWDMDAEEVIKMGAECCAPFLK
;
A
#
# COMPACT_ATOMS: atom_id res chain seq x y z
N MET A 1 7.96 11.64 -7.12
CA MET A 1 9.35 11.22 -6.80
C MET A 1 10.06 10.63 -8.01
N LEU A 2 9.66 9.49 -8.59
CA LEU A 2 10.31 8.90 -9.78
C LEU A 2 10.42 9.86 -10.98
N LYS A 3 9.32 10.56 -11.35
CA LYS A 3 9.34 11.56 -12.43
C LYS A 3 10.39 12.66 -12.23
N GLU A 4 10.66 13.04 -10.98
CA GLU A 4 11.67 14.05 -10.68
C GLU A 4 13.09 13.50 -10.83
N TYR A 5 13.33 12.29 -10.34
CA TYR A 5 14.59 11.59 -10.51
C TYR A 5 14.96 11.44 -11.98
N PHE A 6 14.01 11.01 -12.82
CA PHE A 6 14.24 10.77 -14.25
C PHE A 6 14.31 12.05 -15.13
N LYS A 7 14.23 13.24 -14.54
CA LYS A 7 14.59 14.48 -15.26
C LYS A 7 16.10 14.60 -15.50
N THR A 8 16.91 13.96 -14.68
CA THR A 8 18.38 14.08 -14.71
C THR A 8 19.11 12.75 -14.72
N HIS A 9 18.40 11.63 -14.53
CA HIS A 9 18.95 10.27 -14.46
C HIS A 9 18.18 9.33 -15.37
N THR A 10 18.81 8.20 -15.69
CA THR A 10 18.24 7.11 -16.49
C THR A 10 17.84 5.92 -15.61
N ILE A 11 17.12 4.96 -16.19
CA ILE A 11 16.83 3.68 -15.55
C ILE A 11 18.15 2.92 -15.25
N ASP A 12 19.14 3.02 -16.14
CA ASP A 12 20.44 2.38 -15.94
C ASP A 12 21.22 2.99 -14.78
N ASP A 13 21.09 4.30 -14.53
CA ASP A 13 21.68 4.95 -13.34
C ASP A 13 21.07 4.40 -12.06
N LEU A 14 19.73 4.26 -12.02
CA LEU A 14 19.02 3.71 -10.87
C LEU A 14 19.39 2.23 -10.64
N LYS A 15 19.47 1.45 -11.71
CA LYS A 15 19.91 0.06 -11.66
C LYS A 15 21.35 -0.06 -11.14
N ALA A 16 22.25 0.80 -11.62
CA ALA A 16 23.64 0.85 -11.15
C ALA A 16 23.75 1.25 -9.68
N PHE A 17 22.87 2.15 -9.20
CA PHE A 17 22.79 2.50 -7.79
C PHE A 17 22.42 1.29 -6.93
N PHE A 18 21.34 0.59 -7.24
CA PHE A 18 20.92 -0.58 -6.46
C PHE A 18 21.89 -1.76 -6.56
N ALA A 19 22.56 -1.94 -7.69
CA ALA A 19 23.61 -2.96 -7.85
C ALA A 19 24.80 -2.77 -6.91
N LYS A 20 25.07 -1.53 -6.49
CA LYS A 20 26.17 -1.17 -5.55
C LYS A 20 25.68 -1.00 -4.11
N SER A 21 24.39 -0.85 -3.91
CA SER A 21 23.78 -0.64 -2.61
C SER A 21 23.50 -1.97 -1.89
N HIS A 22 23.52 -1.94 -0.55
CA HIS A 22 22.97 -3.03 0.26
C HIS A 22 21.44 -2.98 0.36
N LEU A 23 20.82 -1.88 -0.07
CA LEU A 23 19.36 -1.72 -0.11
C LEU A 23 18.77 -2.54 -1.25
N LYS A 24 17.62 -3.13 -0.99
CA LYS A 24 16.86 -3.89 -1.98
C LYS A 24 15.50 -3.22 -2.21
N PRO A 25 15.15 -2.87 -3.45
CA PRO A 25 13.80 -2.43 -3.77
C PRO A 25 12.79 -3.52 -3.42
N PHE A 26 11.66 -3.11 -2.85
CA PHE A 26 10.62 -4.06 -2.43
C PHE A 26 9.26 -3.75 -3.05
N ALA A 27 8.76 -2.54 -2.86
CA ALA A 27 7.49 -2.09 -3.40
C ALA A 27 7.58 -0.65 -3.89
N PHE A 28 6.88 -0.32 -4.98
CA PHE A 28 6.57 1.05 -5.33
C PHE A 28 5.24 1.46 -4.71
N ASN A 29 5.24 2.58 -4.03
CA ASN A 29 4.08 3.20 -3.39
C ASN A 29 3.88 4.61 -3.97
N SER A 30 2.81 4.91 -4.68
CA SER A 30 1.71 4.04 -5.14
C SER A 30 1.17 4.52 -6.48
N ILE A 31 0.30 3.73 -7.10
CA ILE A 31 -0.57 4.16 -8.19
C ILE A 31 -1.96 4.35 -7.58
N GLU A 32 -2.41 5.58 -7.54
CA GLU A 32 -3.64 5.97 -6.87
C GLU A 32 -4.81 6.13 -7.83
N ASP A 33 -6.01 6.15 -7.26
CA ASP A 33 -7.23 6.45 -8.01
C ASP A 33 -7.49 5.50 -9.17
N ILE A 34 -7.39 4.18 -8.97
CA ILE A 34 -7.50 3.19 -10.05
C ILE A 34 -8.93 2.98 -10.56
N ASN A 35 -9.97 3.29 -9.77
CA ASN A 35 -11.37 2.99 -10.06
C ASN A 35 -12.09 4.12 -10.82
N PHE A 36 -13.11 3.75 -11.59
CA PHE A 36 -14.05 4.67 -12.25
C PHE A 36 -13.40 5.75 -13.12
N ARG A 37 -12.32 5.39 -13.81
CA ARG A 37 -11.58 6.31 -14.67
C ARG A 37 -12.32 6.57 -15.99
N THR A 38 -12.30 7.84 -16.43
CA THR A 38 -12.64 8.13 -17.83
C THR A 38 -11.60 7.51 -18.77
N PRO A 39 -11.91 7.31 -20.06
CA PRO A 39 -10.93 6.78 -21.00
C PRO A 39 -9.59 7.53 -20.98
N GLU A 40 -9.62 8.86 -20.91
CA GLU A 40 -8.40 9.71 -20.89
C GLU A 40 -7.62 9.57 -19.58
N GLN A 41 -8.32 9.42 -18.46
CA GLN A 41 -7.68 9.15 -17.16
C GLN A 41 -7.07 7.77 -17.12
N TRP A 42 -7.76 6.77 -17.67
CA TRP A 42 -7.28 5.40 -17.78
C TRP A 42 -6.00 5.33 -18.63
N GLU A 43 -5.98 5.98 -19.78
CA GLU A 43 -4.81 6.02 -20.66
C GLU A 43 -3.57 6.58 -19.94
N LYS A 44 -3.74 7.68 -19.18
CA LYS A 44 -2.66 8.29 -18.38
C LYS A 44 -2.21 7.37 -17.22
N LEU A 45 -3.14 6.66 -16.60
CA LEU A 45 -2.84 5.70 -15.54
C LEU A 45 -2.04 4.53 -16.11
N VAL A 46 -2.46 3.97 -17.24
CA VAL A 46 -1.75 2.88 -17.93
C VAL A 46 -0.33 3.30 -18.33
N GLU A 47 -0.16 4.49 -18.88
CA GLU A 47 1.18 5.03 -19.22
C GLU A 47 2.08 5.08 -17.96
N LEU A 48 1.57 5.67 -16.87
CA LEU A 48 2.32 5.79 -15.62
C LEU A 48 2.63 4.40 -15.01
N PHE A 49 1.64 3.51 -15.01
CA PHE A 49 1.75 2.17 -14.44
C PHE A 49 2.76 1.32 -15.23
N THR A 50 2.68 1.36 -16.55
CA THR A 50 3.61 0.63 -17.44
C THR A 50 5.05 1.11 -17.22
N PHE A 51 5.26 2.43 -17.20
CA PHE A 51 6.58 2.99 -16.86
C PHE A 51 7.07 2.54 -15.47
N GLY A 52 6.18 2.51 -14.48
CA GLY A 52 6.51 1.98 -13.15
C GLY A 52 6.93 0.51 -13.20
N CYS A 53 6.26 -0.32 -14.00
CA CYS A 53 6.60 -1.73 -14.19
C CYS A 53 7.96 -1.92 -14.88
N GLU A 54 8.29 -1.10 -15.90
CA GLU A 54 9.60 -1.10 -16.55
C GLU A 54 10.74 -0.81 -15.57
N VAL A 55 10.56 0.24 -14.77
CA VAL A 55 11.53 0.60 -13.71
C VAL A 55 11.62 -0.51 -12.66
N ALA A 56 10.49 -1.05 -12.21
CA ALA A 56 10.43 -2.12 -11.24
C ALA A 56 11.20 -3.36 -11.71
N GLN A 57 10.98 -3.80 -12.94
CA GLN A 57 11.72 -4.91 -13.55
C GLN A 57 13.23 -4.63 -13.58
N ALA A 58 13.63 -3.42 -13.98
CA ALA A 58 15.04 -3.05 -14.12
C ALA A 58 15.82 -3.10 -12.79
N ILE A 59 15.17 -2.77 -11.66
CA ILE A 59 15.80 -2.75 -10.35
C ILE A 59 15.48 -3.96 -9.47
N GLY A 60 14.65 -4.89 -9.94
CA GLY A 60 14.23 -6.08 -9.19
C GLY A 60 13.17 -5.80 -8.13
N ASN A 61 12.38 -4.73 -8.28
CA ASN A 61 11.25 -4.42 -7.41
C ASN A 61 10.06 -5.33 -7.76
N LYS A 62 9.46 -5.95 -6.74
CA LYS A 62 8.44 -6.98 -6.98
C LYS A 62 7.02 -6.46 -6.98
N TYR A 63 6.71 -5.48 -6.13
CA TYR A 63 5.34 -5.07 -5.89
C TYR A 63 5.08 -3.64 -6.35
N MET A 64 3.92 -3.43 -6.96
CA MET A 64 3.33 -2.12 -7.22
C MET A 64 2.07 -1.99 -6.35
N ILE A 65 2.09 -1.08 -5.39
CA ILE A 65 0.91 -0.78 -4.58
C ILE A 65 -0.07 0.01 -5.42
N VAL A 66 -1.31 -0.45 -5.44
CA VAL A 66 -2.40 0.19 -6.18
C VAL A 66 -3.52 0.53 -5.20
N VAL A 67 -4.00 1.76 -5.26
CA VAL A 67 -4.90 2.36 -4.26
C VAL A 67 -6.25 2.67 -4.92
N PRO A 68 -7.38 2.34 -4.26
CA PRO A 68 -8.70 2.66 -4.77
C PRO A 68 -8.91 4.17 -4.94
N THR A 69 -9.95 4.53 -5.67
CA THR A 69 -10.29 5.93 -5.91
C THR A 69 -10.99 6.52 -4.69
N MET A 70 -10.58 7.73 -4.32
CA MET A 70 -11.36 8.56 -3.42
C MET A 70 -12.63 9.04 -4.14
N THR A 71 -13.77 8.66 -3.61
CA THR A 71 -15.08 9.16 -4.08
C THR A 71 -15.51 10.30 -3.16
N ASP A 72 -16.28 11.24 -3.68
CA ASP A 72 -16.88 12.25 -2.80
C ASP A 72 -17.96 11.60 -1.91
N GLU A 73 -18.34 12.30 -0.83
CA GLU A 73 -19.35 11.81 0.13
C GLU A 73 -20.76 11.65 -0.49
N TYR A 74 -20.98 12.18 -1.70
CA TYR A 74 -22.21 12.07 -2.46
C TYR A 74 -22.13 11.03 -3.57
N SER A 75 -21.11 10.19 -3.56
CA SER A 75 -20.98 9.13 -4.56
C SER A 75 -22.21 8.21 -4.53
N THR A 76 -22.78 7.99 -5.71
CA THR A 76 -23.90 7.08 -5.90
C THR A 76 -23.47 5.66 -6.24
N LYS A 77 -22.18 5.37 -6.17
CA LYS A 77 -21.66 4.04 -6.48
C LYS A 77 -22.06 3.04 -5.42
N THR A 78 -22.67 1.96 -5.87
CA THR A 78 -23.04 0.84 -5.00
C THR A 78 -21.85 -0.06 -4.71
N GLU A 79 -21.89 -0.81 -3.62
CA GLU A 79 -20.87 -1.82 -3.30
C GLU A 79 -20.63 -2.79 -4.46
N LYS A 80 -21.70 -3.17 -5.17
CA LYS A 80 -21.61 -4.03 -6.34
C LYS A 80 -20.83 -3.37 -7.49
N GLU A 81 -21.09 -2.10 -7.80
CA GLU A 81 -20.36 -1.38 -8.85
C GLU A 81 -18.88 -1.22 -8.48
N VAL A 82 -18.58 -0.92 -7.21
CA VAL A 82 -17.19 -0.84 -6.71
C VAL A 82 -16.50 -2.19 -6.85
N PHE A 83 -17.15 -3.27 -6.47
CA PHE A 83 -16.62 -4.62 -6.60
C PHE A 83 -16.32 -4.98 -8.06
N GLU A 84 -17.31 -4.81 -8.95
CA GLU A 84 -17.19 -5.16 -10.37
C GLU A 84 -16.10 -4.34 -11.08
N ASP A 85 -16.05 -3.01 -10.83
CA ASP A 85 -15.03 -2.13 -11.38
C ASP A 85 -13.63 -2.48 -10.83
N SER A 86 -13.50 -2.73 -9.53
CA SER A 86 -12.22 -3.10 -8.92
C SER A 86 -11.67 -4.41 -9.47
N VAL A 87 -12.52 -5.43 -9.64
CA VAL A 87 -12.11 -6.70 -10.24
C VAL A 87 -11.66 -6.51 -11.68
N GLU A 88 -12.40 -5.72 -12.49
CA GLU A 88 -12.03 -5.43 -13.86
C GLU A 88 -10.68 -4.68 -13.95
N VAL A 89 -10.53 -3.62 -13.16
CA VAL A 89 -9.32 -2.79 -13.17
C VAL A 89 -8.09 -3.58 -12.72
N LEU A 90 -8.19 -4.34 -11.63
CA LEU A 90 -7.07 -5.15 -11.14
C LEU A 90 -6.65 -6.23 -12.14
N ASN A 91 -7.60 -6.83 -12.88
CA ASN A 91 -7.25 -7.73 -13.98
C ASN A 91 -6.49 -7.03 -15.09
N LYS A 92 -6.93 -5.84 -15.51
CA LYS A 92 -6.22 -5.05 -16.53
C LYS A 92 -4.81 -4.63 -16.09
N LEU A 93 -4.65 -4.23 -14.83
CA LEU A 93 -3.34 -3.88 -14.27
C LEU A 93 -2.43 -5.10 -14.17
N ALA A 94 -2.96 -6.26 -13.79
CA ALA A 94 -2.21 -7.50 -13.76
C ALA A 94 -1.75 -7.92 -15.16
N ASP A 95 -2.58 -7.79 -16.21
CA ASP A 95 -2.19 -8.05 -17.59
C ASP A 95 -1.00 -7.20 -18.04
N ILE A 96 -0.89 -5.96 -17.53
CA ILE A 96 0.25 -5.08 -17.80
C ILE A 96 1.47 -5.48 -16.96
N ALA A 97 1.30 -5.80 -15.68
CA ALA A 97 2.39 -6.02 -14.73
C ALA A 97 3.08 -7.39 -14.89
N GLU A 98 2.33 -8.45 -15.20
CA GLU A 98 2.84 -9.82 -15.28
C GLU A 98 4.02 -9.99 -16.25
N PRO A 99 4.04 -9.39 -17.47
CA PRO A 99 5.18 -9.47 -18.38
C PRO A 99 6.48 -8.90 -17.81
N TYR A 100 6.39 -7.98 -16.85
CA TYR A 100 7.53 -7.40 -16.15
C TYR A 100 7.93 -8.15 -14.88
N GLY A 101 7.19 -9.21 -14.51
CA GLY A 101 7.39 -9.92 -13.25
C GLY A 101 6.97 -9.12 -12.00
N VAL A 102 6.09 -8.14 -12.17
CA VAL A 102 5.58 -7.26 -11.12
C VAL A 102 4.20 -7.74 -10.67
N CYS A 103 3.94 -7.65 -9.38
CA CYS A 103 2.66 -7.99 -8.77
C CYS A 103 1.94 -6.72 -8.29
N CYS A 104 0.61 -6.69 -8.42
CA CYS A 104 -0.24 -5.62 -7.89
C CYS A 104 -0.60 -5.92 -6.43
N SER A 105 -0.25 -5.01 -5.52
CA SER A 105 -0.65 -5.07 -4.12
C SER A 105 -1.76 -4.07 -3.87
N PHE A 106 -3.00 -4.54 -3.75
CA PHE A 106 -4.17 -3.69 -3.56
C PHE A 106 -4.26 -3.26 -2.10
N GLU A 107 -4.27 -1.95 -1.87
CA GLU A 107 -4.32 -1.35 -0.54
C GLU A 107 -5.67 -0.65 -0.31
N PRO A 108 -6.57 -1.19 0.51
CA PRO A 108 -7.77 -0.49 0.92
C PRO A 108 -7.41 0.68 1.83
N ILE A 109 -8.04 1.84 1.61
CA ILE A 109 -7.83 3.03 2.45
C ILE A 109 -9.01 3.17 3.42
N GLY A 110 -8.75 3.06 4.72
CA GLY A 110 -9.78 2.97 5.77
C GLY A 110 -10.72 4.17 5.92
N ASP A 111 -10.40 5.29 5.32
CA ASP A 111 -11.26 6.46 5.29
C ASP A 111 -12.48 6.22 4.38
N ARG A 112 -13.67 6.58 4.88
CA ARG A 112 -14.97 6.37 4.21
C ARG A 112 -15.11 7.07 2.86
N ARG A 113 -14.23 8.02 2.56
CA ARG A 113 -14.19 8.70 1.26
C ARG A 113 -13.65 7.83 0.13
N TRP A 114 -12.94 6.73 0.45
CA TRP A 114 -12.44 5.79 -0.55
C TRP A 114 -13.47 4.70 -0.88
N CYS A 115 -13.56 4.34 -2.15
CA CYS A 115 -14.56 3.38 -2.62
C CYS A 115 -14.33 1.95 -2.07
N CYS A 116 -13.07 1.56 -1.83
CA CYS A 116 -12.73 0.34 -1.10
C CYS A 116 -12.00 0.72 0.19
N ASN A 117 -12.64 0.56 1.33
CA ASN A 117 -12.16 1.08 2.61
C ASN A 117 -12.05 0.04 3.73
N SER A 118 -12.17 -1.24 3.41
CA SER A 118 -11.94 -2.31 4.38
C SER A 118 -11.10 -3.45 3.81
N LEU A 119 -10.32 -4.08 4.68
CA LEU A 119 -9.53 -5.26 4.32
C LEU A 119 -10.43 -6.43 3.87
N ARG A 120 -11.64 -6.54 4.43
CA ARG A 120 -12.62 -7.57 4.05
C ARG A 120 -13.08 -7.39 2.61
N GLN A 121 -13.50 -6.18 2.24
CA GLN A 121 -13.90 -5.86 0.87
C GLN A 121 -12.75 -6.08 -0.12
N ALA A 122 -11.54 -5.63 0.24
CA ALA A 122 -10.36 -5.82 -0.58
C ALA A 122 -10.01 -7.31 -0.79
N LEU A 123 -10.14 -8.14 0.26
CA LEU A 123 -9.93 -9.58 0.14
C LEU A 123 -10.94 -10.24 -0.80
N GLU A 124 -12.21 -9.90 -0.71
CA GLU A 124 -13.25 -10.41 -1.61
C GLU A 124 -12.97 -10.06 -3.08
N ILE A 125 -12.54 -8.81 -3.34
CA ILE A 125 -12.12 -8.34 -4.66
C ILE A 125 -10.92 -9.15 -5.17
N VAL A 126 -9.84 -9.27 -4.38
CA VAL A 126 -8.62 -9.99 -4.76
C VAL A 126 -8.89 -11.49 -4.99
N GLN A 127 -9.78 -12.09 -4.21
CA GLN A 127 -10.21 -13.46 -4.41
C GLN A 127 -11.00 -13.64 -5.71
N ALA A 128 -11.85 -12.67 -6.08
CA ALA A 128 -12.59 -12.70 -7.33
C ALA A 128 -11.69 -12.50 -8.56
N VAL A 129 -10.65 -11.67 -8.44
CA VAL A 129 -9.59 -11.53 -9.47
C VAL A 129 -8.87 -12.87 -9.68
N ASN A 130 -8.60 -13.63 -8.63
CA ASN A 130 -8.06 -14.99 -8.65
C ASN A 130 -6.74 -15.14 -9.46
N ARG A 131 -5.81 -14.18 -9.31
CA ARG A 131 -4.46 -14.22 -9.93
C ARG A 131 -3.38 -14.24 -8.85
N ASP A 132 -2.33 -15.00 -9.07
CA ASP A 132 -1.16 -15.04 -8.16
C ASP A 132 -0.41 -13.72 -8.12
N SER A 133 -0.51 -12.92 -9.18
CA SER A 133 0.08 -11.59 -9.32
C SER A 133 -0.71 -10.47 -8.63
N VAL A 134 -1.86 -10.78 -8.01
CA VAL A 134 -2.70 -9.79 -7.29
C VAL A 134 -2.89 -10.23 -5.86
N GLY A 135 -2.52 -9.35 -4.93
CA GLY A 135 -2.62 -9.55 -3.50
C GLY A 135 -2.92 -8.23 -2.76
N LEU A 136 -2.65 -8.20 -1.47
CA LEU A 136 -3.07 -7.14 -0.56
C LEU A 136 -1.89 -6.46 0.12
N THR A 137 -2.04 -5.17 0.34
CA THR A 137 -1.32 -4.41 1.36
C THR A 137 -2.19 -4.32 2.62
N VAL A 138 -1.61 -4.66 3.77
CA VAL A 138 -2.21 -4.39 5.08
C VAL A 138 -1.48 -3.21 5.70
N ASP A 139 -2.20 -2.12 5.95
CA ASP A 139 -1.68 -0.91 6.59
C ASP A 139 -2.38 -0.67 7.93
N CYS A 140 -1.60 -0.38 8.99
CA CYS A 140 -2.13 -0.27 10.35
C CYS A 140 -3.16 0.86 10.49
N ILE A 141 -2.86 2.08 9.98
CA ILE A 141 -3.79 3.20 10.11
C ILE A 141 -5.03 2.99 9.24
N ASN A 142 -4.89 2.44 8.04
CA ASN A 142 -6.04 2.17 7.18
C ASN A 142 -6.96 1.12 7.81
N PHE A 143 -6.38 0.08 8.42
CA PHE A 143 -7.15 -0.91 9.17
C PHE A 143 -7.85 -0.28 10.39
N TYR A 144 -7.17 0.61 11.12
CA TYR A 144 -7.73 1.33 12.26
C TYR A 144 -8.83 2.33 11.85
N MET A 145 -8.63 3.09 10.77
CA MET A 145 -9.59 4.10 10.30
C MET A 145 -10.92 3.52 9.85
N HIS A 146 -10.95 2.26 9.44
CA HIS A 146 -12.19 1.62 9.03
C HIS A 146 -13.17 1.44 10.21
N ASP A 147 -12.73 0.80 11.30
CA ASP A 147 -13.61 0.40 12.42
C ASP A 147 -12.91 0.34 13.78
N LYS A 148 -11.78 1.05 13.97
CA LYS A 148 -10.94 1.01 15.17
C LYS A 148 -10.35 -0.37 15.48
N CYS A 149 -10.06 -1.16 14.46
CA CYS A 149 -9.54 -2.52 14.60
C CYS A 149 -10.50 -3.47 15.34
N ALA A 150 -11.81 -3.34 15.10
CA ALA A 150 -12.83 -4.13 15.79
C ALA A 150 -12.67 -5.66 15.55
N ASP A 151 -12.08 -6.07 14.42
CA ASP A 151 -11.83 -7.49 14.08
C ASP A 151 -10.40 -7.70 13.60
N VAL A 152 -9.39 -7.55 14.48
CA VAL A 152 -7.98 -7.84 14.15
C VAL A 152 -7.79 -9.31 13.71
N ASP A 153 -8.59 -10.22 14.24
CA ASP A 153 -8.53 -11.64 13.88
C ASP A 153 -8.88 -11.91 12.40
N PHE A 154 -9.53 -10.97 11.74
CA PHE A 154 -9.79 -11.08 10.31
C PHE A 154 -8.51 -11.13 9.48
N ILE A 155 -7.44 -10.46 9.90
CA ILE A 155 -6.14 -10.49 9.22
C ILE A 155 -5.61 -11.92 9.09
N ARG A 156 -5.84 -12.78 10.10
CA ARG A 156 -5.43 -14.19 10.09
C ARG A 156 -6.17 -15.04 9.05
N LYS A 157 -7.29 -14.52 8.50
CA LYS A 157 -8.07 -15.21 7.45
C LYS A 157 -7.57 -14.89 6.05
N VAL A 158 -6.69 -13.88 5.91
CA VAL A 158 -6.07 -13.55 4.62
C VAL A 158 -5.09 -14.66 4.27
N PRO A 159 -5.21 -15.32 3.11
CA PRO A 159 -4.25 -16.33 2.69
C PRO A 159 -2.83 -15.75 2.58
N LYS A 160 -1.83 -16.50 3.05
CA LYS A 160 -0.42 -16.06 3.01
C LYS A 160 0.00 -15.57 1.63
N GLU A 161 -0.39 -16.30 0.60
CA GLU A 161 -0.06 -15.99 -0.80
C GLU A 161 -0.74 -14.74 -1.36
N LYS A 162 -1.64 -14.12 -0.57
CA LYS A 162 -2.28 -12.84 -0.88
C LYS A 162 -1.79 -11.69 -0.01
N LEU A 163 -0.95 -11.93 0.98
CA LEU A 163 -0.31 -10.89 1.79
C LEU A 163 1.01 -10.48 1.14
N PHE A 164 1.01 -9.35 0.41
CA PHE A 164 2.18 -8.91 -0.35
C PHE A 164 2.99 -7.85 0.37
N VAL A 165 2.33 -6.91 1.02
CA VAL A 165 2.97 -5.78 1.69
C VAL A 165 2.33 -5.56 3.06
N TYR A 166 3.16 -5.23 4.04
CA TYR A 166 2.71 -4.80 5.36
C TYR A 166 3.27 -3.41 5.66
N HIS A 167 2.39 -2.42 5.85
CA HIS A 167 2.73 -1.08 6.31
C HIS A 167 2.52 -0.99 7.81
N ILE A 168 3.61 -0.75 8.54
CA ILE A 168 3.59 -0.56 9.98
C ILE A 168 3.66 0.93 10.31
N ASN A 169 2.69 1.42 11.06
CA ASN A 169 2.59 2.78 11.55
C ASN A 169 1.65 2.81 12.76
N ASP A 170 1.56 3.96 13.39
CA ASP A 170 0.60 4.27 14.45
C ASP A 170 -0.04 5.61 14.16
N CYS A 171 -1.01 6.07 14.95
CA CYS A 171 -1.61 7.37 14.78
C CYS A 171 -1.99 8.03 16.10
N GLU A 172 -2.16 9.34 16.03
CA GLU A 172 -2.70 10.12 17.14
C GLU A 172 -4.14 9.69 17.45
N ASP A 173 -4.51 9.72 18.73
CA ASP A 173 -5.89 9.41 19.17
C ASP A 173 -6.82 10.61 18.88
N LEU A 174 -7.29 10.66 17.65
CA LEU A 174 -8.16 11.71 17.13
C LEU A 174 -9.52 11.14 16.68
N PRO A 175 -10.57 11.97 16.67
CA PRO A 175 -11.83 11.58 16.04
C PRO A 175 -11.64 11.24 14.55
N PHE A 176 -12.32 10.21 14.05
CA PHE A 176 -12.18 9.76 12.64
C PHE A 176 -12.44 10.86 11.61
N GLY A 177 -13.31 11.82 11.89
CA GLY A 177 -13.54 12.95 10.97
C GLY A 177 -12.40 13.96 10.90
N VAL A 178 -11.36 13.82 11.75
CA VAL A 178 -10.17 14.68 11.78
C VAL A 178 -8.92 13.87 11.40
N LEU A 179 -8.94 12.56 11.67
CA LEU A 179 -7.80 11.68 11.40
C LEU A 179 -7.52 11.62 9.91
N ASP A 180 -6.26 11.85 9.54
CA ASP A 180 -5.77 11.82 8.16
C ASP A 180 -4.33 11.25 8.15
N HIS A 181 -3.78 11.00 6.98
CA HIS A 181 -2.44 10.44 6.76
C HIS A 181 -1.32 11.22 7.46
N CYS A 182 -1.46 12.54 7.60
CA CYS A 182 -0.48 13.38 8.31
C CYS A 182 -0.44 13.13 9.83
N HIS A 183 -1.42 12.44 10.39
CA HIS A 183 -1.46 12.09 11.81
C HIS A 183 -0.76 10.74 12.12
N ARG A 184 -0.12 10.12 11.11
CA ARG A 184 0.74 8.96 11.33
C ARG A 184 1.93 9.31 12.20
N ILE A 185 2.23 8.42 13.15
CA ILE A 185 3.37 8.51 14.06
C ILE A 185 4.10 7.17 14.14
N MET A 186 5.25 7.17 14.78
CA MET A 186 6.06 5.96 14.97
C MET A 186 5.27 4.87 15.70
N PRO A 187 5.43 3.58 15.30
CA PRO A 187 4.75 2.45 15.94
C PRO A 187 4.93 2.41 17.45
N GLY A 188 3.84 2.16 18.18
CA GLY A 188 3.80 2.11 19.63
C GLY A 188 3.79 3.49 20.32
N LYS A 189 3.58 4.57 19.57
CA LYS A 189 3.48 5.94 20.13
C LYS A 189 2.07 6.50 20.11
N GLY A 190 1.12 5.77 19.54
CA GLY A 190 -0.26 6.21 19.37
C GLY A 190 -1.30 5.26 19.97
N CYS A 191 -2.44 5.18 19.30
CA CYS A 191 -3.60 4.45 19.80
C CYS A 191 -3.92 3.16 19.04
N ILE A 192 -3.18 2.86 17.94
CA ILE A 192 -3.40 1.63 17.16
C ILE A 192 -2.85 0.42 17.94
N PRO A 193 -3.57 -0.71 18.01
CA PRO A 193 -3.06 -1.95 18.60
C PRO A 193 -2.02 -2.62 17.69
N VAL A 194 -0.90 -1.93 17.43
CA VAL A 194 0.15 -2.35 16.47
C VAL A 194 0.69 -3.74 16.79
N ALA A 195 0.85 -4.06 18.07
CA ALA A 195 1.34 -5.39 18.48
C ALA A 195 0.38 -6.52 18.05
N GLU A 196 -0.93 -6.30 18.19
CA GLU A 196 -1.95 -7.29 17.83
C GLU A 196 -2.06 -7.43 16.31
N ILE A 197 -2.00 -6.31 15.58
CA ILE A 197 -2.02 -6.31 14.10
C ILE A 197 -0.77 -7.02 13.57
N SER A 198 0.44 -6.63 14.02
CA SER A 198 1.69 -7.26 13.59
C SER A 198 1.69 -8.75 13.87
N LYS A 199 1.21 -9.16 15.06
CA LYS A 199 1.07 -10.57 15.39
C LYS A 199 0.10 -11.27 14.44
N ALA A 200 -1.05 -10.67 14.12
CA ALA A 200 -2.03 -11.26 13.22
C ALA A 200 -1.49 -11.42 11.79
N VAL A 201 -0.73 -10.44 11.30
CA VAL A 201 -0.04 -10.48 10.00
C VAL A 201 0.97 -11.63 9.95
N MET A 202 1.79 -11.78 11.00
CA MET A 202 2.75 -12.88 11.10
C MET A 202 2.07 -14.25 11.26
N ASP A 203 1.01 -14.33 12.07
CA ASP A 203 0.22 -15.57 12.25
C ASP A 203 -0.46 -16.02 10.94
N ALA A 204 -0.84 -15.05 10.05
CA ALA A 204 -1.32 -15.33 8.70
C ALA A 204 -0.20 -15.86 7.76
N GLY A 205 1.05 -15.86 8.22
CA GLY A 205 2.20 -16.40 7.50
C GLY A 205 3.01 -15.39 6.71
N TYR A 206 2.77 -14.08 6.89
CA TYR A 206 3.60 -13.05 6.25
C TYR A 206 5.06 -13.14 6.72
N ASP A 207 5.99 -13.16 5.77
CA ASP A 207 7.42 -13.26 6.01
C ASP A 207 8.23 -12.17 5.26
N GLY A 208 7.54 -11.18 4.70
CA GLY A 208 8.14 -10.02 4.06
C GLY A 208 8.59 -8.93 5.05
N PRO A 209 9.20 -7.86 4.56
CA PRO A 209 9.57 -6.71 5.38
C PRO A 209 8.33 -5.92 5.83
N ALA A 210 8.37 -5.37 7.04
CA ALA A 210 7.44 -4.32 7.44
C ALA A 210 7.95 -2.97 6.93
N CYS A 211 7.11 -2.27 6.18
CA CYS A 211 7.43 -0.97 5.62
C CYS A 211 6.91 0.13 6.54
N LEU A 212 7.80 0.93 7.11
CA LEU A 212 7.38 2.10 7.89
C LEU A 212 6.89 3.19 6.95
N GLU A 213 5.61 3.52 7.03
CA GLU A 213 4.98 4.54 6.19
C GLU A 213 4.45 5.69 7.04
N LEU A 214 5.08 6.87 6.88
CA LEU A 214 4.77 8.06 7.65
C LEU A 214 4.66 9.28 6.73
N PHE A 215 3.48 9.94 6.74
CA PHE A 215 3.23 11.18 5.97
C PHE A 215 3.21 12.42 6.87
N ARG A 216 3.93 12.38 7.97
CA ARG A 216 3.96 13.45 8.96
C ARG A 216 5.00 14.52 8.59
N PRO A 217 4.58 15.77 8.37
CA PRO A 217 5.50 16.85 7.97
C PRO A 217 6.67 17.05 8.93
N GLU A 218 6.46 16.89 10.24
CA GLU A 218 7.49 17.06 11.24
C GLU A 218 8.65 16.08 11.07
N TYR A 219 8.40 14.85 10.56
CA TYR A 219 9.47 13.91 10.27
C TYR A 219 10.24 14.27 9.00
N TRP A 220 9.64 15.03 8.08
CA TRP A 220 10.33 15.47 6.86
C TRP A 220 11.33 16.60 7.14
N ASP A 221 11.13 17.36 8.22
CA ASP A 221 12.01 18.44 8.66
C ASP A 221 13.16 17.95 9.55
N MET A 222 13.13 16.68 9.99
CA MET A 222 14.14 16.03 10.81
C MET A 222 15.32 15.52 9.96
N ASP A 223 16.46 15.28 10.61
CA ASP A 223 17.57 14.58 9.98
C ASP A 223 17.16 13.16 9.58
N ALA A 224 17.48 12.78 8.33
CA ALA A 224 17.04 11.49 7.77
C ALA A 224 17.63 10.28 8.54
N GLU A 225 18.86 10.36 9.04
CA GLU A 225 19.48 9.27 9.82
C GLU A 225 18.79 9.11 11.18
N GLU A 226 18.41 10.22 11.82
CA GLU A 226 17.63 10.20 13.06
C GLU A 226 16.26 9.54 12.86
N VAL A 227 15.53 9.90 11.79
CA VAL A 227 14.22 9.31 11.48
C VAL A 227 14.34 7.82 11.19
N ILE A 228 15.33 7.39 10.40
CA ILE A 228 15.58 5.98 10.09
C ILE A 228 15.90 5.21 11.37
N LYS A 229 16.75 5.72 12.23
CA LYS A 229 17.12 5.09 13.51
C LYS A 229 15.91 4.97 14.44
N MET A 230 15.16 6.05 14.61
CA MET A 230 13.94 6.07 15.41
C MET A 230 12.91 5.08 14.88
N GLY A 231 12.73 5.01 13.54
CA GLY A 231 11.85 4.05 12.89
C GLY A 231 12.25 2.60 13.18
N ALA A 232 13.53 2.28 13.04
CA ALA A 232 14.04 0.94 13.34
C ALA A 232 13.83 0.55 14.82
N GLU A 233 14.11 1.46 15.75
CA GLU A 233 13.93 1.24 17.18
C GLU A 233 12.44 1.05 17.55
N CYS A 234 11.54 1.85 16.95
CA CYS A 234 10.10 1.75 17.22
C CYS A 234 9.45 0.51 16.58
N CYS A 235 9.93 0.05 15.41
CA CYS A 235 9.38 -1.15 14.75
C CYS A 235 9.87 -2.46 15.40
N ALA A 236 11.11 -2.51 15.88
CA ALA A 236 11.75 -3.74 16.38
C ALA A 236 10.93 -4.56 17.41
N PRO A 237 10.17 -3.96 18.34
CA PRO A 237 9.37 -4.72 19.30
C PRO A 237 8.23 -5.53 18.67
N PHE A 238 7.75 -5.13 17.48
CA PHE A 238 6.59 -5.70 16.81
C PHE A 238 6.94 -6.74 15.74
N LEU A 239 8.23 -6.95 15.44
CA LEU A 239 8.71 -7.77 14.34
C LEU A 239 9.49 -9.02 14.82
N LYS A 240 9.13 -9.54 16.00
CA LYS A 240 9.79 -10.71 16.62
C LYS A 240 8.91 -11.92 16.60
#